data_fd929c37c134fe431088540ff76819ed
#
_entry.id   fd929c37c134fe431088540ff76819ed
#
_cell.length_a   1.000
_cell.length_b   1.000
_cell.length_c   1.000
_cell.angle_alpha   90.00
_cell.angle_beta   90.00
_cell.angle_gamma   90.00
#
_symmetry.space_group_name_H-M   'P 1'
#
loop_
_entity.id
_entity.type
_entity.pdbx_description
1 polymer ?
#
loop_
_entity_poly.entity_id
_entity_poly.type
_entity_poly.pdbx_seq_one_letter_code
_entity_poly.pdbx_strand_id
1 'polypeptide(L)'
;MKKMSKLIIAEKPSVAQSIAKVLDATSRKEGYMEGGNYIVTWCVGHLAAMANAEVYDEKYAKWRYDDLPIVPQKWEYVPEKDKAKQFEVIRELMNRDDVDEIINACDAGREGELIFRTVYYLAGCTKTMKRLWISSMEDEAVREGLKNLRPGSAYDGLYRSALCRSRADWLVGINATRLFSILYHRKLNVGRVVSPTLSLIVQRECDIDAFKPEPFYTVQLNCDGFTASSERMKDKSQAEIIKQKCCGNSVTVKSIERKEKSERPPLLFDLTTLQRTANRELGYTSQQTLDYLQSLYEKKLCTYPRTDSRYLTDDMVSLIPELVRISAKICHADVPLSLNTTICNSQKVTDHHAIVPTVSVMSADISVLPTGEREILRLVSRQLLCAVSESFQYAETVAVLDCAGHIFTVKGKETLADGWKAYTESEPNDRILPELKENGEYPVKSVSLKEGTTTPPAHFTEDICCERGIRNHP
;
A
#
# COMPACT_ATOMS: atom_id res chain seq x y z
N MET A 1 -26.41 -14.66 -42.44
CA MET A 1 -25.70 -13.52 -41.80
C MET A 1 -24.48 -14.07 -41.06
N LYS A 2 -23.28 -13.53 -41.31
CA LYS A 2 -22.11 -13.89 -40.52
C LYS A 2 -22.38 -13.52 -39.05
N LYS A 3 -22.18 -14.45 -38.15
CA LYS A 3 -22.39 -14.23 -36.72
C LYS A 3 -21.30 -13.24 -36.26
N MET A 4 -21.70 -12.04 -35.81
CA MET A 4 -20.76 -11.03 -35.32
C MET A 4 -20.24 -11.41 -33.94
N SER A 5 -18.98 -11.15 -33.70
CA SER A 5 -18.26 -11.47 -32.43
C SER A 5 -17.80 -10.24 -31.75
N LYS A 6 -17.71 -10.29 -30.42
CA LYS A 6 -17.11 -9.24 -29.57
C LYS A 6 -15.72 -9.68 -29.16
N LEU A 7 -14.74 -8.81 -29.33
CA LEU A 7 -13.36 -9.04 -28.91
C LEU A 7 -13.11 -8.44 -27.54
N ILE A 8 -12.75 -9.27 -26.58
CA ILE A 8 -12.37 -8.87 -25.23
C ILE A 8 -10.85 -8.96 -25.10
N ILE A 9 -10.24 -7.90 -24.60
CA ILE A 9 -8.78 -7.83 -24.42
C ILE A 9 -8.48 -7.57 -22.94
N ALA A 10 -7.91 -8.58 -22.28
CA ALA A 10 -7.46 -8.49 -20.89
C ALA A 10 -5.99 -8.06 -20.80
N GLU A 11 -5.54 -7.65 -19.64
CA GLU A 11 -4.14 -7.26 -19.40
C GLU A 11 -3.21 -8.48 -19.33
N LYS A 12 -3.71 -9.62 -18.81
CA LYS A 12 -2.93 -10.83 -18.54
C LYS A 12 -3.65 -12.09 -19.01
N PRO A 13 -2.89 -13.16 -19.34
CA PRO A 13 -3.48 -14.44 -19.74
C PRO A 13 -4.43 -15.06 -18.69
N SER A 14 -4.09 -14.98 -17.41
CA SER A 14 -4.91 -15.50 -16.30
C SER A 14 -6.29 -14.84 -16.22
N VAL A 15 -6.32 -13.51 -16.36
CA VAL A 15 -7.57 -12.72 -16.41
C VAL A 15 -8.41 -13.09 -17.64
N ALA A 16 -7.77 -13.19 -18.80
CA ALA A 16 -8.44 -13.60 -20.03
C ALA A 16 -9.09 -14.99 -19.89
N GLN A 17 -8.38 -15.96 -19.32
CA GLN A 17 -8.91 -17.31 -19.08
C GLN A 17 -10.10 -17.30 -18.13
N SER A 18 -10.08 -16.50 -17.08
CA SER A 18 -11.20 -16.34 -16.14
C SER A 18 -12.43 -15.76 -16.84
N ILE A 19 -12.26 -14.71 -17.65
CA ILE A 19 -13.35 -14.09 -18.42
C ILE A 19 -13.89 -15.08 -19.47
N ALA A 20 -13.01 -15.76 -20.19
CA ALA A 20 -13.38 -16.73 -21.23
C ALA A 20 -14.20 -17.89 -20.66
N LYS A 21 -13.83 -18.38 -19.47
CA LYS A 21 -14.59 -19.42 -18.76
C LYS A 21 -16.01 -18.97 -18.43
N VAL A 22 -16.17 -17.73 -17.95
CA VAL A 22 -17.50 -17.17 -17.62
C VAL A 22 -18.38 -17.01 -18.86
N LEU A 23 -17.77 -16.83 -20.05
CA LEU A 23 -18.45 -16.64 -21.34
C LEU A 23 -18.55 -17.92 -22.21
N ASP A 24 -18.13 -19.07 -21.68
CA ASP A 24 -18.05 -20.32 -22.42
C ASP A 24 -17.20 -20.23 -23.69
N ALA A 25 -16.26 -19.29 -23.74
CA ALA A 25 -15.30 -19.11 -24.83
C ALA A 25 -14.07 -20.01 -24.62
N THR A 26 -14.26 -21.34 -24.65
CA THR A 26 -13.27 -22.33 -24.21
C THR A 26 -12.38 -22.90 -25.32
N SER A 27 -12.68 -22.61 -26.58
CA SER A 27 -11.86 -23.05 -27.71
C SER A 27 -10.53 -22.31 -27.76
N ARG A 28 -9.45 -22.98 -27.36
CA ARG A 28 -8.11 -22.37 -27.26
C ARG A 28 -7.43 -22.31 -28.63
N LYS A 29 -6.93 -21.14 -28.97
CA LYS A 29 -6.13 -20.85 -30.16
C LYS A 29 -4.77 -20.25 -29.73
N GLU A 30 -3.92 -20.00 -30.71
CA GLU A 30 -2.64 -19.32 -30.43
C GLU A 30 -2.88 -17.86 -30.09
N GLY A 31 -2.61 -17.47 -28.83
CA GLY A 31 -2.75 -16.11 -28.33
C GLY A 31 -4.17 -15.66 -27.99
N TYR A 32 -5.21 -16.51 -28.12
CA TYR A 32 -6.59 -16.16 -27.76
C TYR A 32 -7.46 -17.39 -27.50
N MET A 33 -8.66 -17.16 -27.02
CA MET A 33 -9.72 -18.15 -26.85
C MET A 33 -11.00 -17.67 -27.55
N GLU A 34 -11.82 -18.60 -28.08
CA GLU A 34 -13.06 -18.23 -28.71
C GLU A 34 -14.20 -19.21 -28.37
N GLY A 35 -15.42 -18.71 -28.40
CA GLY A 35 -16.64 -19.50 -28.20
C GLY A 35 -17.87 -18.62 -28.17
N GLY A 36 -19.00 -19.17 -28.58
CA GLY A 36 -20.23 -18.39 -28.68
C GLY A 36 -20.09 -17.19 -29.62
N ASN A 37 -20.23 -15.98 -29.08
CA ASN A 37 -20.07 -14.69 -29.79
C ASN A 37 -18.87 -13.92 -29.26
N TYR A 38 -17.95 -14.57 -28.56
CA TYR A 38 -16.83 -13.90 -27.89
C TYR A 38 -15.49 -14.45 -28.36
N ILE A 39 -14.57 -13.54 -28.55
CA ILE A 39 -13.15 -13.82 -28.72
C ILE A 39 -12.46 -13.14 -27.54
N VAL A 40 -11.66 -13.87 -26.78
CA VAL A 40 -10.95 -13.34 -25.62
C VAL A 40 -9.46 -13.50 -25.81
N THR A 41 -8.76 -12.38 -25.84
CA THR A 41 -7.29 -12.34 -25.94
C THR A 41 -6.70 -11.52 -24.78
N TRP A 42 -5.39 -11.39 -24.75
CA TRP A 42 -4.69 -10.73 -23.65
C TRP A 42 -3.45 -9.97 -24.12
N CYS A 43 -3.15 -8.91 -23.41
CA CYS A 43 -1.81 -8.33 -23.40
C CYS A 43 -0.89 -9.16 -22.47
N VAL A 44 0.39 -8.86 -22.46
CA VAL A 44 1.37 -9.36 -21.48
C VAL A 44 1.99 -8.13 -20.82
N GLY A 45 1.14 -7.37 -20.11
CA GLY A 45 1.44 -6.00 -19.71
C GLY A 45 1.56 -5.08 -20.94
N HIS A 46 2.46 -4.10 -20.92
CA HIS A 46 2.70 -3.26 -22.10
C HIS A 46 3.24 -4.09 -23.27
N LEU A 47 2.51 -4.10 -24.38
CA LEU A 47 2.92 -4.74 -25.66
C LEU A 47 3.64 -3.74 -26.58
N ALA A 48 3.49 -2.47 -26.32
CA ALA A 48 4.15 -1.41 -27.06
C ALA A 48 4.65 -0.33 -26.11
N ALA A 49 5.75 0.29 -26.46
CA ALA A 49 6.38 1.37 -25.73
C ALA A 49 6.59 2.60 -26.63
N MET A 50 6.86 3.74 -26.01
CA MET A 50 7.32 4.92 -26.76
C MET A 50 8.67 4.60 -27.40
N ALA A 51 8.82 5.01 -28.65
CA ALA A 51 10.03 4.80 -29.41
C ALA A 51 11.26 5.44 -28.74
N ASN A 52 12.42 4.82 -28.91
CA ASN A 52 13.69 5.40 -28.52
C ASN A 52 14.02 6.65 -29.36
N ALA A 53 14.93 7.49 -28.87
CA ALA A 53 15.25 8.77 -29.52
C ALA A 53 15.73 8.62 -30.96
N GLU A 54 16.49 7.60 -31.27
CA GLU A 54 17.02 7.30 -32.60
C GLU A 54 15.94 7.02 -33.66
N VAL A 55 14.72 6.70 -33.27
CA VAL A 55 13.57 6.55 -34.19
C VAL A 55 13.10 7.91 -34.70
N TYR A 56 13.26 8.95 -33.91
CA TYR A 56 12.87 10.31 -34.28
C TYR A 56 13.91 10.99 -35.19
N ASP A 57 15.21 10.73 -34.94
CA ASP A 57 16.33 11.22 -35.74
C ASP A 57 17.56 10.33 -35.48
N GLU A 58 18.19 9.84 -36.55
CA GLU A 58 19.37 8.95 -36.46
C GLU A 58 20.55 9.60 -35.70
N LYS A 59 20.65 10.96 -35.72
CA LYS A 59 21.69 11.68 -34.95
C LYS A 59 21.63 11.37 -33.45
N TYR A 60 20.44 11.05 -32.89
CA TYR A 60 20.26 10.72 -31.50
C TYR A 60 20.79 9.34 -31.10
N ALA A 61 21.28 8.53 -32.04
CA ALA A 61 21.98 7.28 -31.71
C ALA A 61 23.26 7.52 -30.91
N LYS A 62 23.91 8.67 -31.13
CA LYS A 62 25.07 9.16 -30.35
C LYS A 62 24.60 10.21 -29.36
N TRP A 63 25.08 10.10 -28.11
CA TRP A 63 24.73 11.08 -27.08
C TRP A 63 25.66 12.29 -27.19
N ARG A 64 25.12 13.42 -27.55
CA ARG A 64 25.82 14.71 -27.69
C ARG A 64 25.08 15.80 -26.93
N TYR A 65 25.81 16.73 -26.31
CA TYR A 65 25.25 17.86 -25.59
C TYR A 65 24.39 18.75 -26.49
N ASP A 66 24.87 19.03 -27.69
CA ASP A 66 24.23 19.96 -28.65
C ASP A 66 22.89 19.40 -29.24
N ASP A 67 22.62 18.12 -29.04
CA ASP A 67 21.39 17.48 -29.47
C ASP A 67 20.25 17.57 -28.42
N LEU A 68 20.54 18.17 -27.27
CA LEU A 68 19.55 18.30 -26.17
C LEU A 68 18.92 19.72 -26.15
N PRO A 69 17.65 19.85 -25.78
CA PRO A 69 16.73 18.76 -25.37
C PRO A 69 16.09 18.03 -26.58
N ILE A 70 15.87 16.73 -26.44
CA ILE A 70 15.11 15.92 -27.38
C ILE A 70 13.63 16.06 -27.04
N VAL A 71 12.85 16.69 -27.91
CA VAL A 71 11.39 16.89 -27.72
C VAL A 71 10.67 16.45 -28.99
N PRO A 72 10.06 15.25 -29.01
CA PRO A 72 9.33 14.77 -30.18
C PRO A 72 8.15 15.67 -30.53
N GLN A 73 8.06 16.06 -31.79
CA GLN A 73 6.89 16.78 -32.33
C GLN A 73 5.66 15.85 -32.41
N LYS A 74 5.89 14.62 -32.84
CA LYS A 74 4.91 13.55 -32.92
C LYS A 74 5.43 12.34 -32.15
N TRP A 75 4.58 11.77 -31.29
CA TRP A 75 4.96 10.63 -30.48
C TRP A 75 4.78 9.32 -31.28
N GLU A 76 5.86 8.55 -31.39
CA GLU A 76 5.85 7.24 -32.02
C GLU A 76 5.87 6.13 -30.97
N TYR A 77 5.10 5.08 -31.22
CA TYR A 77 5.02 3.89 -30.41
C TYR A 77 5.46 2.69 -31.24
N VAL A 78 6.18 1.78 -30.63
CA VAL A 78 6.68 0.55 -31.28
C VAL A 78 6.33 -0.66 -30.45
N PRO A 79 5.99 -1.81 -31.08
CA PRO A 79 5.81 -3.07 -30.36
C PRO A 79 7.11 -3.48 -29.67
N GLU A 80 7.00 -4.00 -28.44
CA GLU A 80 8.12 -4.61 -27.72
C GLU A 80 8.56 -5.88 -28.48
N LYS A 81 9.87 -6.01 -28.72
CA LYS A 81 10.44 -7.05 -29.60
C LYS A 81 10.09 -8.47 -29.14
N ASP A 82 10.15 -8.73 -27.84
CA ASP A 82 9.84 -10.01 -27.22
C ASP A 82 8.36 -10.33 -27.17
N LYS A 83 7.49 -9.34 -27.39
CA LYS A 83 6.02 -9.44 -27.35
C LYS A 83 5.35 -9.19 -28.70
N ALA A 84 6.14 -8.98 -29.75
CA ALA A 84 5.65 -8.63 -31.07
C ALA A 84 4.65 -9.68 -31.62
N LYS A 85 4.87 -10.98 -31.35
CA LYS A 85 3.97 -12.05 -31.78
C LYS A 85 2.56 -11.88 -31.20
N GLN A 86 2.43 -11.58 -29.91
CA GLN A 86 1.13 -11.37 -29.28
C GLN A 86 0.47 -10.09 -29.75
N PHE A 87 1.24 -9.03 -30.01
CA PHE A 87 0.74 -7.79 -30.61
C PHE A 87 0.12 -8.05 -31.99
N GLU A 88 0.78 -8.85 -32.86
CA GLU A 88 0.24 -9.20 -34.18
C GLU A 88 -1.07 -9.98 -34.07
N VAL A 89 -1.16 -10.95 -33.17
CA VAL A 89 -2.42 -11.67 -32.92
C VAL A 89 -3.54 -10.70 -32.56
N ILE A 90 -3.31 -9.76 -31.64
CA ILE A 90 -4.34 -8.80 -31.26
C ILE A 90 -4.68 -7.87 -32.42
N ARG A 91 -3.68 -7.41 -33.21
CA ARG A 91 -3.90 -6.56 -34.39
C ARG A 91 -4.79 -7.24 -35.43
N GLU A 92 -4.52 -8.51 -35.72
CA GLU A 92 -5.32 -9.31 -36.64
C GLU A 92 -6.75 -9.47 -36.12
N LEU A 93 -6.92 -9.84 -34.83
CA LEU A 93 -8.23 -10.00 -34.21
C LEU A 93 -9.05 -8.72 -34.22
N MET A 94 -8.42 -7.57 -33.89
CA MET A 94 -9.09 -6.27 -33.90
C MET A 94 -9.62 -5.88 -35.29
N ASN A 95 -8.93 -6.31 -36.33
CA ASN A 95 -9.27 -5.95 -37.73
C ASN A 95 -10.09 -7.03 -38.48
N ARG A 96 -10.47 -8.14 -37.82
CA ARG A 96 -11.34 -9.17 -38.42
C ARG A 96 -12.71 -8.62 -38.81
N ASP A 97 -13.22 -8.98 -39.96
CA ASP A 97 -14.53 -8.54 -40.47
C ASP A 97 -15.72 -9.02 -39.63
N ASP A 98 -15.56 -10.10 -38.89
CA ASP A 98 -16.60 -10.69 -38.04
C ASP A 98 -16.53 -10.18 -36.58
N VAL A 99 -15.68 -9.23 -36.29
CA VAL A 99 -15.61 -8.50 -35.01
C VAL A 99 -16.21 -7.12 -35.18
N ASP A 100 -17.22 -6.76 -34.40
CA ASP A 100 -17.91 -5.48 -34.45
C ASP A 100 -17.65 -4.56 -33.25
N GLU A 101 -17.29 -5.12 -32.11
CA GLU A 101 -17.09 -4.40 -30.86
C GLU A 101 -15.81 -4.88 -30.15
N ILE A 102 -15.03 -3.93 -29.65
CA ILE A 102 -13.84 -4.19 -28.87
C ILE A 102 -14.12 -3.85 -27.40
N ILE A 103 -13.86 -4.78 -26.49
CA ILE A 103 -14.06 -4.57 -25.05
C ILE A 103 -12.69 -4.54 -24.37
N ASN A 104 -12.36 -3.39 -23.80
CA ASN A 104 -11.21 -3.25 -22.93
C ASN A 104 -11.51 -3.89 -21.57
N ALA A 105 -10.86 -5.00 -21.26
CA ALA A 105 -10.91 -5.73 -20.01
C ALA A 105 -9.53 -5.78 -19.31
N CYS A 106 -8.62 -4.84 -19.65
CA CYS A 106 -7.41 -4.63 -18.88
C CYS A 106 -7.77 -4.15 -17.47
N ASP A 107 -6.81 -4.24 -16.55
CA ASP A 107 -7.00 -3.85 -15.16
C ASP A 107 -7.69 -2.47 -15.07
N ALA A 108 -8.63 -2.33 -14.15
CA ALA A 108 -9.40 -1.11 -14.00
C ALA A 108 -8.54 -0.02 -13.37
N GLY A 109 -7.99 0.86 -14.20
CA GLY A 109 -7.08 1.92 -13.81
C GLY A 109 -6.48 2.62 -15.02
N ARG A 110 -5.72 3.69 -14.77
CA ARG A 110 -5.09 4.48 -15.85
C ARG A 110 -4.06 3.68 -16.65
N GLU A 111 -3.35 2.76 -16.03
CA GLU A 111 -2.35 1.92 -16.73
C GLU A 111 -3.03 0.92 -17.66
N GLY A 112 -4.13 0.26 -17.22
CA GLY A 112 -4.91 -0.61 -18.10
C GLY A 112 -5.51 0.14 -19.29
N GLU A 113 -5.93 1.41 -19.10
CA GLU A 113 -6.33 2.27 -20.21
C GLU A 113 -5.16 2.56 -21.16
N LEU A 114 -3.98 2.85 -20.64
CA LEU A 114 -2.79 3.11 -21.45
C LEU A 114 -2.37 1.88 -22.24
N ILE A 115 -2.28 0.71 -21.59
CA ILE A 115 -1.91 -0.56 -22.23
C ILE A 115 -2.85 -0.87 -23.39
N PHE A 116 -4.17 -0.87 -23.12
CA PHE A 116 -5.15 -1.20 -24.14
C PHE A 116 -5.16 -0.21 -25.29
N ARG A 117 -5.23 1.09 -25.00
CA ARG A 117 -5.38 2.12 -26.05
C ARG A 117 -4.12 2.29 -26.90
N THR A 118 -2.94 2.08 -26.32
CA THR A 118 -1.70 2.06 -27.09
C THR A 118 -1.75 0.97 -28.14
N VAL A 119 -2.17 -0.23 -27.78
CA VAL A 119 -2.36 -1.35 -28.72
C VAL A 119 -3.46 -1.06 -29.72
N TYR A 120 -4.60 -0.55 -29.27
CA TYR A 120 -5.75 -0.22 -30.13
C TYR A 120 -5.39 0.78 -31.23
N TYR A 121 -4.72 1.87 -30.89
CA TYR A 121 -4.31 2.90 -31.87
C TYR A 121 -3.17 2.40 -32.77
N LEU A 122 -2.20 1.66 -32.21
CA LEU A 122 -1.09 1.12 -32.99
C LEU A 122 -1.55 0.03 -33.98
N ALA A 123 -2.58 -0.73 -33.61
CA ALA A 123 -3.22 -1.71 -34.51
C ALA A 123 -4.04 -1.06 -35.65
N GLY A 124 -4.25 0.28 -35.62
CA GLY A 124 -5.08 1.00 -36.58
C GLY A 124 -6.58 0.68 -36.46
N CYS A 125 -7.03 0.18 -35.33
CA CYS A 125 -8.43 -0.19 -35.13
C CYS A 125 -9.32 1.05 -35.00
N THR A 126 -10.49 1.02 -35.68
CA THR A 126 -11.48 2.11 -35.65
C THR A 126 -12.86 1.66 -35.14
N LYS A 127 -12.97 0.40 -34.69
CA LYS A 127 -14.23 -0.19 -34.23
C LYS A 127 -14.65 0.37 -32.89
N THR A 128 -15.93 0.27 -32.57
CA THR A 128 -16.47 0.75 -31.30
C THR A 128 -15.77 0.09 -30.11
N MET A 129 -15.34 0.92 -29.18
CA MET A 129 -14.63 0.51 -27.96
C MET A 129 -15.55 0.67 -26.75
N LYS A 130 -15.65 -0.38 -25.94
CA LYS A 130 -16.29 -0.38 -24.62
C LYS A 130 -15.34 -0.77 -23.51
N ARG A 131 -15.70 -0.48 -22.29
CA ARG A 131 -14.90 -0.73 -21.10
C ARG A 131 -15.64 -1.65 -20.12
N LEU A 132 -15.01 -2.77 -19.78
CA LEU A 132 -15.35 -3.59 -18.64
C LEU A 132 -14.58 -3.07 -17.40
N TRP A 133 -15.30 -2.62 -16.38
CA TRP A 133 -14.73 -2.09 -15.14
C TRP A 133 -15.16 -2.94 -13.97
N ILE A 134 -14.27 -3.72 -13.39
CA ILE A 134 -14.55 -4.63 -12.28
C ILE A 134 -13.43 -4.55 -11.24
N SER A 135 -13.81 -4.70 -9.97
CA SER A 135 -12.88 -4.69 -8.82
C SER A 135 -12.63 -6.10 -8.25
N SER A 136 -13.34 -7.12 -8.77
CA SER A 136 -13.17 -8.52 -8.39
C SER A 136 -13.21 -9.40 -9.63
N MET A 137 -12.49 -10.52 -9.58
CA MET A 137 -12.47 -11.55 -10.64
C MET A 137 -13.47 -12.69 -10.40
N GLU A 138 -14.36 -12.56 -9.43
CA GLU A 138 -15.43 -13.51 -9.19
C GLU A 138 -16.38 -13.60 -10.39
N ASP A 139 -16.90 -14.79 -10.64
CA ASP A 139 -17.70 -15.05 -11.87
C ASP A 139 -18.91 -14.13 -11.96
N GLU A 140 -19.56 -13.82 -10.83
CA GLU A 140 -20.71 -12.92 -10.80
C GLU A 140 -20.30 -11.46 -11.07
N ALA A 141 -19.16 -11.00 -10.53
CA ALA A 141 -18.64 -9.67 -10.83
C ALA A 141 -18.31 -9.49 -12.32
N VAL A 142 -17.75 -10.51 -12.95
CA VAL A 142 -17.49 -10.50 -14.40
C VAL A 142 -18.81 -10.45 -15.19
N ARG A 143 -19.82 -11.26 -14.83
CA ARG A 143 -21.14 -11.25 -15.51
C ARG A 143 -21.85 -9.91 -15.38
N GLU A 144 -21.83 -9.34 -14.18
CA GLU A 144 -22.47 -8.05 -13.92
C GLU A 144 -21.73 -6.91 -14.63
N GLY A 145 -20.39 -6.93 -14.61
CA GLY A 145 -19.58 -5.96 -15.37
C GLY A 145 -19.83 -5.99 -16.87
N LEU A 146 -20.02 -7.18 -17.44
CA LEU A 146 -20.35 -7.34 -18.88
C LEU A 146 -21.76 -6.85 -19.23
N LYS A 147 -22.71 -6.86 -18.30
CA LYS A 147 -24.04 -6.23 -18.48
C LYS A 147 -23.93 -4.71 -18.45
N ASN A 148 -22.98 -4.15 -17.67
CA ASN A 148 -22.83 -2.73 -17.38
C ASN A 148 -21.64 -2.09 -18.14
N LEU A 149 -21.31 -2.56 -19.35
CA LEU A 149 -20.26 -1.99 -20.17
C LEU A 149 -20.49 -0.50 -20.47
N ARG A 150 -19.46 0.32 -20.25
CA ARG A 150 -19.49 1.75 -20.57
C ARG A 150 -18.77 2.05 -21.87
N PRO A 151 -19.14 3.12 -22.59
CA PRO A 151 -18.38 3.59 -23.75
C PRO A 151 -16.91 3.88 -23.36
N GLY A 152 -15.97 3.54 -24.22
CA GLY A 152 -14.56 3.82 -23.98
C GLY A 152 -14.28 5.32 -23.75
N SER A 153 -15.03 6.20 -24.42
CA SER A 153 -14.91 7.65 -24.26
C SER A 153 -15.14 8.16 -22.84
N ALA A 154 -15.88 7.44 -22.01
CA ALA A 154 -16.06 7.77 -20.59
C ALA A 154 -14.74 7.75 -19.79
N TYR A 155 -13.70 7.10 -20.33
CA TYR A 155 -12.38 6.94 -19.70
C TYR A 155 -11.26 7.73 -20.40
N ASP A 156 -11.61 8.68 -21.29
CA ASP A 156 -10.64 9.50 -22.02
C ASP A 156 -9.77 10.35 -21.08
N GLY A 157 -10.35 10.88 -20.01
CA GLY A 157 -9.61 11.64 -19.00
C GLY A 157 -8.53 10.77 -18.31
N LEU A 158 -8.88 9.53 -17.97
CA LEU A 158 -7.98 8.58 -17.33
C LEU A 158 -6.82 8.18 -18.28
N TYR A 159 -7.14 7.89 -19.55
CA TYR A 159 -6.13 7.63 -20.58
C TYR A 159 -5.19 8.82 -20.77
N ARG A 160 -5.72 10.04 -20.90
CA ARG A 160 -4.90 11.26 -21.07
C ARG A 160 -3.97 11.47 -19.88
N SER A 161 -4.43 11.21 -18.66
CA SER A 161 -3.60 11.29 -17.46
C SER A 161 -2.41 10.31 -17.52
N ALA A 162 -2.66 9.05 -17.88
CA ALA A 162 -1.60 8.04 -18.04
C ALA A 162 -0.63 8.43 -19.17
N LEU A 163 -1.16 8.90 -20.29
CA LEU A 163 -0.37 9.34 -21.44
C LEU A 163 0.55 10.52 -21.11
N CYS A 164 0.02 11.55 -20.41
CA CYS A 164 0.81 12.70 -19.98
C CYS A 164 1.94 12.26 -19.03
N ARG A 165 1.64 11.39 -18.09
CA ARG A 165 2.65 10.82 -17.17
C ARG A 165 3.75 10.09 -17.94
N SER A 166 3.38 9.18 -18.83
CA SER A 166 4.32 8.39 -19.62
C SER A 166 5.24 9.27 -20.47
N ARG A 167 4.66 10.31 -21.13
CA ARG A 167 5.44 11.28 -21.91
C ARG A 167 6.38 12.13 -21.05
N ALA A 168 5.92 12.57 -19.89
CA ALA A 168 6.75 13.31 -18.94
C ALA A 168 7.92 12.46 -18.43
N ASP A 169 7.67 11.18 -18.10
CA ASP A 169 8.72 10.25 -17.69
C ASP A 169 9.75 10.02 -18.81
N TRP A 170 9.31 9.88 -20.05
CA TRP A 170 10.19 9.76 -21.21
C TRP A 170 11.05 11.02 -21.42
N LEU A 171 10.41 12.22 -21.42
CA LEU A 171 11.12 13.49 -21.63
C LEU A 171 12.17 13.74 -20.56
N VAL A 172 11.80 13.58 -19.29
CA VAL A 172 12.74 13.78 -18.17
C VAL A 172 13.83 12.70 -18.21
N GLY A 173 13.42 11.45 -18.38
CA GLY A 173 14.33 10.31 -18.37
C GLY A 173 15.40 10.38 -19.44
N ILE A 174 15.01 10.61 -20.70
CA ILE A 174 15.96 10.60 -21.81
C ILE A 174 16.90 11.81 -21.81
N ASN A 175 16.34 13.01 -21.59
CA ASN A 175 17.12 14.23 -21.63
C ASN A 175 18.08 14.35 -20.44
N ALA A 176 17.57 14.15 -19.22
CA ALA A 176 18.42 14.24 -18.03
C ALA A 176 19.44 13.10 -17.95
N THR A 177 19.07 11.87 -18.30
CA THR A 177 20.03 10.76 -18.36
C THR A 177 21.16 11.04 -19.32
N ARG A 178 20.89 11.52 -20.52
CA ARG A 178 21.91 11.87 -21.52
C ARG A 178 22.78 13.03 -21.04
N LEU A 179 22.15 14.12 -20.58
CA LEU A 179 22.84 15.30 -20.08
C LEU A 179 23.86 14.94 -18.98
N PHE A 180 23.39 14.31 -17.91
CA PHE A 180 24.27 13.99 -16.78
C PHE A 180 25.32 12.91 -17.16
N SER A 181 24.97 11.96 -18.03
CA SER A 181 25.94 10.96 -18.49
C SER A 181 27.07 11.58 -19.32
N ILE A 182 26.77 12.59 -20.13
CA ILE A 182 27.77 13.34 -20.90
C ILE A 182 28.65 14.17 -19.96
N LEU A 183 28.05 14.95 -19.06
CA LEU A 183 28.77 15.83 -18.14
C LEU A 183 29.72 15.06 -17.19
N TYR A 184 29.30 13.88 -16.73
CA TYR A 184 30.10 13.09 -15.77
C TYR A 184 30.86 11.93 -16.42
N HIS A 185 30.86 11.81 -17.76
CA HIS A 185 31.56 10.78 -18.54
C HIS A 185 31.26 9.34 -18.07
N ARG A 186 30.05 9.09 -17.58
CA ARG A 186 29.56 7.77 -17.16
C ARG A 186 28.06 7.69 -17.27
N LYS A 187 27.50 6.48 -17.46
CA LYS A 187 26.05 6.31 -17.53
C LYS A 187 25.41 6.62 -16.17
N LEU A 188 24.59 7.64 -16.13
CA LEU A 188 23.80 8.08 -14.97
C LEU A 188 22.32 8.08 -15.35
N ASN A 189 21.57 7.13 -14.81
CA ASN A 189 20.13 7.07 -15.03
C ASN A 189 19.43 8.11 -14.18
N VAL A 190 18.64 8.97 -14.80
CA VAL A 190 17.82 9.99 -14.15
C VAL A 190 16.36 9.70 -14.44
N GLY A 191 15.52 9.79 -13.42
CA GLY A 191 14.09 9.58 -13.55
C GLY A 191 13.31 10.37 -12.53
N ARG A 192 12.07 10.67 -12.86
CA ARG A 192 11.17 11.52 -12.06
C ARG A 192 10.90 10.97 -10.64
N VAL A 193 10.96 9.67 -10.46
CA VAL A 193 10.77 9.00 -9.15
C VAL A 193 12.12 8.61 -8.55
N VAL A 194 12.96 7.93 -9.31
CA VAL A 194 14.23 7.34 -8.83
C VAL A 194 15.16 8.41 -8.28
N SER A 195 15.34 9.55 -8.96
CA SER A 195 16.31 10.57 -8.56
C SER A 195 15.88 11.32 -7.29
N PRO A 196 14.63 11.78 -7.13
CA PRO A 196 14.19 12.38 -5.86
C PRO A 196 14.23 11.39 -4.68
N THR A 197 13.88 10.12 -4.93
CA THR A 197 13.96 9.08 -3.88
C THR A 197 15.38 8.89 -3.41
N LEU A 198 16.34 8.77 -4.35
CA LEU A 198 17.75 8.66 -4.02
C LEU A 198 18.25 9.89 -3.26
N SER A 199 17.86 11.10 -3.69
CA SER A 199 18.22 12.35 -3.01
C SER A 199 17.76 12.37 -1.55
N LEU A 200 16.53 11.92 -1.28
CA LEU A 200 16.00 11.84 0.08
C LEU A 200 16.76 10.82 0.95
N ILE A 201 17.13 9.67 0.37
CA ILE A 201 17.94 8.66 1.07
C ILE A 201 19.31 9.22 1.39
N VAL A 202 19.98 9.82 0.41
CA VAL A 202 21.31 10.43 0.62
C VAL A 202 21.28 11.53 1.66
N GLN A 203 20.26 12.42 1.63
CA GLN A 203 20.13 13.45 2.64
C GLN A 203 19.96 12.87 4.06
N ARG A 204 19.18 11.78 4.19
CA ARG A 204 19.03 11.08 5.46
C ARG A 204 20.33 10.49 5.97
N GLU A 205 21.13 9.85 5.08
CA GLU A 205 22.43 9.32 5.44
C GLU A 205 23.39 10.45 5.88
N CYS A 206 23.39 11.58 5.17
CA CYS A 206 24.15 12.76 5.59
C CYS A 206 23.71 13.30 6.98
N ASP A 207 22.41 13.29 7.26
CA ASP A 207 21.88 13.71 8.58
C ASP A 207 22.33 12.73 9.68
N ILE A 208 22.40 11.43 9.38
CA ILE A 208 22.89 10.39 10.31
C ILE A 208 24.39 10.56 10.55
N ASP A 209 25.17 10.73 9.50
CA ASP A 209 26.64 10.88 9.58
C ASP A 209 27.06 12.19 10.30
N ALA A 210 26.28 13.25 10.10
CA ALA A 210 26.53 14.54 10.74
C ALA A 210 26.02 14.58 12.19
N PHE A 211 25.24 13.57 12.63
CA PHE A 211 24.64 13.57 13.95
C PHE A 211 25.71 13.43 15.05
N LYS A 212 25.61 14.29 16.03
CA LYS A 212 26.48 14.26 17.23
C LYS A 212 25.65 13.79 18.42
N PRO A 213 25.93 12.60 18.97
CA PRO A 213 25.25 12.13 20.18
C PRO A 213 25.50 13.07 21.35
N GLU A 214 24.45 13.51 21.99
CA GLU A 214 24.51 14.28 23.24
C GLU A 214 24.12 13.40 24.43
N PRO A 215 24.88 13.36 25.51
CA PRO A 215 24.49 12.64 26.71
C PRO A 215 23.33 13.35 27.41
N PHE A 216 22.48 12.55 28.03
CA PHE A 216 21.44 13.05 28.96
C PHE A 216 21.34 12.13 30.19
N TYR A 217 20.85 12.72 31.27
CA TYR A 217 20.75 12.08 32.55
C TYR A 217 19.33 12.16 33.08
N THR A 218 18.85 11.07 33.70
CA THR A 218 17.51 11.00 34.32
C THR A 218 17.63 10.34 35.66
N VAL A 219 17.16 11.01 36.70
CA VAL A 219 17.06 10.41 38.03
C VAL A 219 15.79 9.58 38.13
N GLN A 220 15.92 8.35 38.61
CA GLN A 220 14.79 7.44 38.84
C GLN A 220 14.65 7.12 40.31
N LEU A 221 13.44 7.29 40.81
CA LEU A 221 13.05 6.94 42.18
C LEU A 221 12.26 5.64 42.15
N ASN A 222 12.79 4.61 42.75
CA ASN A 222 12.12 3.32 42.91
C ASN A 222 11.36 3.33 44.24
N CYS A 223 10.04 3.34 44.14
CA CYS A 223 9.10 3.24 45.24
C CYS A 223 8.45 1.87 45.28
N ASP A 224 7.54 1.64 46.23
CA ASP A 224 6.81 0.39 46.27
C ASP A 224 5.75 0.33 45.18
N GLY A 225 5.93 -0.61 44.25
CA GLY A 225 5.01 -0.82 43.09
C GLY A 225 5.15 0.16 41.92
N PHE A 226 6.03 1.20 41.99
CA PHE A 226 6.23 2.10 40.88
C PHE A 226 7.64 2.72 40.83
N THR A 227 8.01 3.20 39.64
CA THR A 227 9.25 3.96 39.44
C THR A 227 8.90 5.32 38.82
N ALA A 228 9.27 6.41 39.51
CA ALA A 228 9.11 7.76 39.01
C ALA A 228 10.41 8.26 38.38
N SER A 229 10.32 9.09 37.36
CA SER A 229 11.48 9.64 36.66
C SER A 229 11.45 11.16 36.61
N SER A 230 12.63 11.79 36.77
CA SER A 230 12.80 13.21 36.48
C SER A 230 12.73 13.50 34.98
N GLU A 231 12.65 14.74 34.60
CA GLU A 231 12.95 15.18 33.23
C GLU A 231 14.42 14.88 32.86
N ARG A 232 14.70 14.85 31.55
CA ARG A 232 16.07 14.68 31.05
C ARG A 232 16.89 15.91 31.30
N MET A 233 18.09 15.72 31.82
CA MET A 233 19.06 16.79 32.14
C MET A 233 20.31 16.60 31.29
N LYS A 234 20.94 17.70 30.86
CA LYS A 234 22.22 17.67 30.16
C LYS A 234 23.42 17.63 31.11
N ASP A 235 23.27 18.12 32.31
CA ASP A 235 24.34 18.21 33.33
C ASP A 235 24.29 17.01 34.28
N LYS A 236 25.34 16.21 34.27
CA LYS A 236 25.53 15.06 35.15
C LYS A 236 25.62 15.48 36.61
N SER A 237 26.33 16.60 36.89
CA SER A 237 26.54 17.09 38.27
C SER A 237 25.23 17.50 38.93
N GLN A 238 24.36 18.17 38.16
CA GLN A 238 22.99 18.49 38.60
C GLN A 238 22.17 17.24 38.92
N ALA A 239 22.24 16.24 38.07
CA ALA A 239 21.52 14.99 38.25
C ALA A 239 22.03 14.20 39.49
N GLU A 240 23.33 14.18 39.74
CA GLU A 240 23.92 13.56 40.94
C GLU A 240 23.51 14.32 42.24
N ILE A 241 23.44 15.63 42.21
CA ILE A 241 22.95 16.42 43.35
C ILE A 241 21.50 16.08 43.69
N ILE A 242 20.64 16.00 42.66
CA ILE A 242 19.22 15.62 42.84
C ILE A 242 19.14 14.20 43.40
N LYS A 243 19.90 13.25 42.83
CA LYS A 243 19.97 11.86 43.32
C LYS A 243 20.34 11.81 44.82
N GLN A 244 21.38 12.55 45.23
CA GLN A 244 21.80 12.58 46.62
C GLN A 244 20.73 13.17 47.56
N LYS A 245 20.07 14.26 47.15
CA LYS A 245 19.00 14.91 47.93
C LYS A 245 17.77 14.02 48.10
N CYS A 246 17.46 13.19 47.10
CA CYS A 246 16.30 12.30 47.15
C CYS A 246 16.59 10.97 47.90
N CYS A 247 17.85 10.63 48.12
CA CYS A 247 18.22 9.41 48.79
C CYS A 247 17.77 9.39 50.25
N GLY A 248 17.02 8.36 50.65
CA GLY A 248 16.51 8.21 52.03
C GLY A 248 15.29 9.09 52.35
N ASN A 249 14.75 9.83 51.38
CA ASN A 249 13.56 10.65 51.52
C ASN A 249 12.30 9.91 51.05
N SER A 250 11.13 10.50 51.28
CA SER A 250 9.86 10.09 50.72
C SER A 250 9.47 10.99 49.56
N VAL A 251 8.64 10.48 48.64
CA VAL A 251 7.98 11.30 47.62
C VAL A 251 6.58 11.67 48.08
N THR A 252 6.17 12.91 47.84
CA THR A 252 4.81 13.40 48.06
C THR A 252 4.11 13.54 46.74
N VAL A 253 2.92 12.99 46.58
CA VAL A 253 2.11 13.15 45.37
C VAL A 253 1.49 14.54 45.33
N LYS A 254 1.84 15.33 44.32
CA LYS A 254 1.30 16.70 44.10
C LYS A 254 -0.02 16.70 43.35
N SER A 255 -0.13 15.86 42.35
CA SER A 255 -1.36 15.71 41.55
C SER A 255 -1.42 14.34 40.90
N ILE A 256 -2.64 13.88 40.70
CA ILE A 256 -2.94 12.65 39.94
C ILE A 256 -3.99 12.99 38.88
N GLU A 257 -3.67 12.73 37.66
CA GLU A 257 -4.62 12.87 36.54
C GLU A 257 -4.87 11.49 35.92
N ARG A 258 -6.10 11.01 35.98
CA ARG A 258 -6.55 9.80 35.27
C ARG A 258 -7.46 10.21 34.12
N LYS A 259 -7.09 9.85 32.90
CA LYS A 259 -7.87 10.11 31.69
C LYS A 259 -8.18 8.81 30.96
N GLU A 260 -9.44 8.60 30.68
CA GLU A 260 -9.86 7.54 29.78
C GLU A 260 -9.66 8.02 28.34
N LYS A 261 -9.07 7.17 27.53
CA LYS A 261 -8.76 7.42 26.14
C LYS A 261 -9.35 6.31 25.28
N SER A 262 -9.83 6.70 24.11
CA SER A 262 -10.35 5.78 23.12
C SER A 262 -9.55 5.91 21.83
N GLU A 263 -9.08 4.79 21.31
CA GLU A 263 -8.36 4.69 20.05
C GLU A 263 -9.24 3.99 19.02
N ARG A 264 -9.59 4.72 17.96
CA ARG A 264 -10.49 4.21 16.94
C ARG A 264 -9.88 3.02 16.18
N PRO A 265 -10.71 2.10 15.66
CA PRO A 265 -10.26 1.05 14.76
C PRO A 265 -9.48 1.63 13.57
N PRO A 266 -8.47 0.91 13.07
CA PRO A 266 -7.79 1.27 11.85
C PRO A 266 -8.74 1.11 10.66
N LEU A 267 -8.52 1.86 9.59
CA LEU A 267 -9.21 1.65 8.32
C LEU A 267 -8.68 0.38 7.61
N LEU A 268 -9.41 -0.06 6.60
CA LEU A 268 -8.97 -1.15 5.72
C LEU A 268 -7.66 -0.80 4.99
N PHE A 269 -7.06 -1.78 4.33
CA PHE A 269 -5.86 -1.55 3.54
C PHE A 269 -6.16 -0.96 2.15
N ASP A 270 -5.40 0.07 1.79
CA ASP A 270 -4.97 0.33 0.43
C ASP A 270 -3.64 -0.40 0.15
N LEU A 271 -3.16 -0.35 -1.08
CA LEU A 271 -1.89 -1.02 -1.42
C LEU A 271 -0.72 -0.49 -0.57
N THR A 272 -0.61 0.82 -0.40
CA THR A 272 0.51 1.45 0.31
C THR A 272 0.54 1.03 1.78
N THR A 273 -0.61 1.06 2.47
CA THR A 273 -0.67 0.68 3.88
C THR A 273 -0.47 -0.82 4.08
N LEU A 274 -0.91 -1.66 3.13
CA LEU A 274 -0.60 -3.09 3.16
C LEU A 274 0.90 -3.34 3.00
N GLN A 275 1.55 -2.71 2.03
CA GLN A 275 3.00 -2.82 1.81
C GLN A 275 3.80 -2.40 3.04
N ARG A 276 3.42 -1.28 3.68
CA ARG A 276 4.03 -0.80 4.93
C ARG A 276 3.90 -1.83 6.06
N THR A 277 2.70 -2.36 6.24
CA THR A 277 2.45 -3.33 7.31
C THR A 277 3.16 -4.65 7.03
N ALA A 278 3.15 -5.15 5.81
CA ALA A 278 3.88 -6.35 5.41
C ALA A 278 5.40 -6.19 5.54
N ASN A 279 5.96 -5.03 5.22
CA ASN A 279 7.38 -4.76 5.43
C ASN A 279 7.74 -4.76 6.92
N ARG A 280 6.94 -4.09 7.76
CA ARG A 280 7.19 -4.00 9.20
C ARG A 280 7.03 -5.34 9.93
N GLU A 281 5.99 -6.13 9.59
CA GLU A 281 5.64 -7.33 10.33
C GLU A 281 6.22 -8.62 9.74
N LEU A 282 6.33 -8.68 8.41
CA LEU A 282 6.75 -9.88 7.68
C LEU A 282 8.12 -9.73 7.00
N GLY A 283 8.67 -8.50 6.93
CA GLY A 283 9.93 -8.22 6.25
C GLY A 283 9.83 -8.24 4.71
N TYR A 284 8.62 -8.28 4.14
CA TYR A 284 8.45 -8.31 2.69
C TYR A 284 8.73 -6.95 2.07
N THR A 285 9.34 -6.96 0.89
CA THR A 285 9.47 -5.75 0.08
C THR A 285 8.11 -5.32 -0.47
N SER A 286 7.99 -4.07 -0.88
CA SER A 286 6.79 -3.55 -1.53
C SER A 286 6.43 -4.33 -2.79
N GLN A 287 7.44 -4.77 -3.56
CA GLN A 287 7.23 -5.58 -4.76
C GLN A 287 6.73 -6.99 -4.42
N GLN A 288 7.35 -7.67 -3.46
CA GLN A 288 6.89 -9.00 -3.02
C GLN A 288 5.44 -8.96 -2.51
N THR A 289 5.10 -7.93 -1.72
CA THR A 289 3.73 -7.74 -1.23
C THR A 289 2.73 -7.58 -2.37
N LEU A 290 3.08 -6.77 -3.38
CA LEU A 290 2.24 -6.59 -4.57
C LEU A 290 2.11 -7.88 -5.38
N ASP A 291 3.19 -8.64 -5.58
CA ASP A 291 3.19 -9.88 -6.35
C ASP A 291 2.31 -10.95 -5.69
N TYR A 292 2.41 -11.11 -4.36
CA TYR A 292 1.55 -12.03 -3.61
C TYR A 292 0.09 -11.62 -3.65
N LEU A 293 -0.19 -10.33 -3.46
CA LEU A 293 -1.55 -9.82 -3.52
C LEU A 293 -2.16 -9.92 -4.93
N GLN A 294 -1.36 -9.67 -5.96
CA GLN A 294 -1.78 -9.84 -7.36
C GLN A 294 -2.12 -11.31 -7.66
N SER A 295 -1.32 -12.24 -7.16
CA SER A 295 -1.60 -13.67 -7.29
C SER A 295 -2.91 -14.06 -6.57
N LEU A 296 -3.15 -13.55 -5.37
CA LEU A 296 -4.40 -13.75 -4.63
C LEU A 296 -5.62 -13.19 -5.39
N TYR A 297 -5.49 -12.02 -6.01
CA TYR A 297 -6.53 -11.43 -6.87
C TYR A 297 -6.83 -12.33 -8.08
N GLU A 298 -5.80 -12.80 -8.79
CA GLU A 298 -5.95 -13.69 -9.95
C GLU A 298 -6.56 -15.05 -9.58
N LYS A 299 -6.30 -15.52 -8.36
CA LYS A 299 -6.94 -16.70 -7.74
C LYS A 299 -8.34 -16.42 -7.19
N LYS A 300 -8.84 -15.19 -7.31
CA LYS A 300 -10.14 -14.73 -6.81
C LYS A 300 -10.27 -14.73 -5.27
N LEU A 301 -9.17 -14.67 -4.54
CA LEU A 301 -9.16 -14.76 -3.08
C LEU A 301 -9.10 -13.38 -2.40
N CYS A 302 -8.63 -12.34 -3.11
CA CYS A 302 -8.65 -10.95 -2.68
C CYS A 302 -9.20 -10.05 -3.78
N THR A 303 -9.63 -8.86 -3.39
CA THR A 303 -10.06 -7.80 -4.32
C THR A 303 -8.87 -7.14 -5.01
N TYR A 304 -9.12 -6.23 -5.94
CA TYR A 304 -8.09 -5.62 -6.80
C TYR A 304 -6.96 -4.95 -5.98
N PRO A 305 -5.68 -5.24 -6.29
CA PRO A 305 -4.55 -4.85 -5.46
C PRO A 305 -4.18 -3.36 -5.54
N ARG A 306 -4.34 -2.72 -6.70
CA ARG A 306 -3.90 -1.34 -6.92
C ARG A 306 -5.01 -0.34 -6.62
N THR A 307 -5.33 -0.19 -5.35
CA THR A 307 -6.29 0.79 -4.85
C THR A 307 -5.62 1.77 -3.89
N ASP A 308 -6.09 3.00 -3.89
CA ASP A 308 -5.74 4.04 -2.93
C ASP A 308 -6.86 4.29 -1.90
N SER A 309 -7.99 3.59 -2.06
CA SER A 309 -9.10 3.67 -1.12
C SER A 309 -8.93 2.71 0.06
N ARG A 310 -9.33 3.18 1.23
CA ARG A 310 -9.38 2.41 2.48
C ARG A 310 -10.82 2.17 2.94
N TYR A 311 -11.78 2.32 2.02
CA TYR A 311 -13.22 2.17 2.27
C TYR A 311 -13.82 1.19 1.29
N LEU A 312 -14.92 0.55 1.71
CA LEU A 312 -15.80 -0.24 0.86
C LEU A 312 -16.90 0.66 0.30
N THR A 313 -17.59 0.20 -0.74
CA THR A 313 -18.80 0.85 -1.27
C THR A 313 -20.01 0.51 -0.41
N ASP A 314 -21.04 1.36 -0.44
CA ASP A 314 -22.22 1.22 0.42
C ASP A 314 -23.05 -0.05 0.11
N ASP A 315 -23.01 -0.54 -1.13
CA ASP A 315 -23.65 -1.79 -1.55
C ASP A 315 -23.00 -3.04 -0.91
N MET A 316 -21.74 -2.94 -0.47
CA MET A 316 -21.02 -4.03 0.19
C MET A 316 -21.38 -4.23 1.67
N VAL A 317 -22.20 -3.35 2.28
CA VAL A 317 -22.60 -3.46 3.70
C VAL A 317 -23.21 -4.85 3.99
N SER A 318 -24.01 -5.37 3.10
CA SER A 318 -24.64 -6.69 3.25
C SER A 318 -23.67 -7.87 3.24
N LEU A 319 -22.47 -7.70 2.65
CA LEU A 319 -21.43 -8.71 2.57
C LEU A 319 -20.51 -8.74 3.80
N ILE A 320 -20.48 -7.65 4.58
CA ILE A 320 -19.56 -7.54 5.73
C ILE A 320 -19.67 -8.74 6.69
N PRO A 321 -20.85 -9.20 7.11
CA PRO A 321 -20.94 -10.32 8.04
C PRO A 321 -20.31 -11.62 7.51
N GLU A 322 -20.39 -11.85 6.20
CA GLU A 322 -19.79 -13.02 5.57
C GLU A 322 -18.28 -12.87 5.45
N LEU A 323 -17.79 -11.73 5.01
CA LEU A 323 -16.35 -11.42 4.92
C LEU A 323 -15.67 -11.50 6.29
N VAL A 324 -16.35 -11.07 7.35
CA VAL A 324 -15.89 -11.16 8.74
C VAL A 324 -15.77 -12.62 9.20
N ARG A 325 -16.76 -13.47 8.91
CA ARG A 325 -16.69 -14.92 9.22
C ARG A 325 -15.52 -15.60 8.50
N ILE A 326 -15.31 -15.26 7.24
CA ILE A 326 -14.16 -15.74 6.44
C ILE A 326 -12.85 -15.31 7.10
N SER A 327 -12.74 -14.03 7.45
CA SER A 327 -11.54 -13.46 8.05
C SER A 327 -11.23 -14.06 9.41
N ALA A 328 -12.25 -14.27 10.24
CA ALA A 328 -12.12 -14.93 11.54
C ALA A 328 -11.59 -16.37 11.40
N LYS A 329 -12.10 -17.13 10.42
CA LYS A 329 -11.60 -18.48 10.12
C LYS A 329 -10.14 -18.48 9.67
N ILE A 330 -9.73 -17.53 8.79
CA ILE A 330 -8.33 -17.41 8.34
C ILE A 330 -7.40 -17.05 9.48
N CYS A 331 -7.84 -16.17 10.37
CA CYS A 331 -7.04 -15.70 11.50
C CYS A 331 -7.11 -16.60 12.74
N HIS A 332 -7.94 -17.65 12.72
CA HIS A 332 -8.24 -18.48 13.89
C HIS A 332 -8.69 -17.64 15.10
N ALA A 333 -9.56 -16.66 14.84
CA ALA A 333 -10.04 -15.69 15.81
C ALA A 333 -11.57 -15.74 15.93
N ASP A 334 -12.08 -15.19 17.02
CA ASP A 334 -13.52 -15.03 17.20
C ASP A 334 -14.08 -13.89 16.32
N VAL A 335 -15.36 -14.01 15.97
CA VAL A 335 -16.07 -12.94 15.25
C VAL A 335 -16.36 -11.80 16.24
N PRO A 336 -16.14 -10.50 15.84
CA PRO A 336 -16.50 -9.38 16.69
C PRO A 336 -17.98 -9.41 17.10
N LEU A 337 -18.27 -9.05 18.36
CA LEU A 337 -19.62 -9.06 18.91
C LEU A 337 -20.52 -8.00 18.23
N SER A 338 -19.97 -6.87 17.86
CA SER A 338 -20.63 -5.82 17.09
C SER A 338 -19.82 -5.51 15.84
N LEU A 339 -20.49 -5.14 14.74
CA LEU A 339 -19.85 -4.82 13.47
C LEU A 339 -19.99 -3.34 13.18
N ASN A 340 -18.85 -2.65 13.14
CA ASN A 340 -18.79 -1.27 12.71
C ASN A 340 -18.82 -1.18 11.18
N THR A 341 -19.85 -0.59 10.61
CA THR A 341 -20.03 -0.43 9.16
C THR A 341 -19.52 0.91 8.62
N THR A 342 -18.88 1.74 9.45
CA THR A 342 -18.35 3.06 9.02
C THR A 342 -17.21 2.93 8.00
N ILE A 343 -16.70 1.72 7.79
CA ILE A 343 -15.77 1.38 6.71
C ILE A 343 -16.44 1.43 5.32
N CYS A 344 -17.76 1.45 5.21
CA CYS A 344 -18.49 1.63 3.96
C CYS A 344 -18.78 3.11 3.74
N ASN A 345 -18.26 3.66 2.66
CA ASN A 345 -18.49 5.03 2.23
C ASN A 345 -18.12 5.20 0.76
N SER A 346 -19.10 5.09 -0.13
CA SER A 346 -18.90 5.17 -1.58
C SER A 346 -18.27 6.51 -2.03
N GLN A 347 -18.49 7.61 -1.28
CA GLN A 347 -17.89 8.91 -1.62
C GLN A 347 -16.38 8.95 -1.42
N LYS A 348 -15.82 8.03 -0.62
CA LYS A 348 -14.38 7.89 -0.36
C LYS A 348 -13.73 6.77 -1.18
N VAL A 349 -14.48 6.16 -2.06
CA VAL A 349 -13.98 5.17 -3.04
C VAL A 349 -13.79 5.91 -4.36
N THR A 350 -12.56 5.86 -4.89
CA THR A 350 -12.21 6.45 -6.19
C THR A 350 -12.47 5.45 -7.32
N ASP A 351 -11.44 4.78 -7.79
CA ASP A 351 -11.53 3.78 -8.87
C ASP A 351 -11.91 2.39 -8.32
N HIS A 352 -11.36 2.02 -7.17
CA HIS A 352 -11.58 0.73 -6.49
C HIS A 352 -11.76 0.93 -4.98
N HIS A 353 -12.55 0.05 -4.38
CA HIS A 353 -12.66 -0.03 -2.93
C HIS A 353 -11.41 -0.66 -2.30
N ALA A 354 -11.34 -0.66 -0.97
CA ALA A 354 -10.24 -1.22 -0.18
C ALA A 354 -9.98 -2.71 -0.47
N ILE A 355 -8.79 -3.17 -0.12
CA ILE A 355 -8.37 -4.57 -0.24
C ILE A 355 -9.04 -5.39 0.86
N VAL A 356 -9.84 -6.40 0.47
CA VAL A 356 -10.48 -7.34 1.37
C VAL A 356 -10.46 -8.76 0.77
N PRO A 357 -10.58 -9.83 1.59
CA PRO A 357 -10.79 -11.16 1.05
C PRO A 357 -12.13 -11.24 0.31
N THR A 358 -12.29 -12.21 -0.59
CA THR A 358 -13.54 -12.48 -1.30
C THR A 358 -14.28 -13.68 -0.69
N VAL A 359 -15.53 -13.87 -1.07
CA VAL A 359 -16.30 -15.04 -0.64
C VAL A 359 -15.77 -16.36 -1.22
N SER A 360 -15.04 -16.31 -2.32
CA SER A 360 -14.40 -17.47 -2.96
C SER A 360 -13.39 -18.19 -2.07
N VAL A 361 -12.87 -17.51 -1.03
CA VAL A 361 -11.99 -18.11 -0.02
C VAL A 361 -12.66 -19.29 0.70
N MET A 362 -14.00 -19.29 0.86
CA MET A 362 -14.72 -20.38 1.53
C MET A 362 -14.60 -21.72 0.82
N SER A 363 -14.46 -21.71 -0.51
CA SER A 363 -14.33 -22.90 -1.36
C SER A 363 -12.89 -23.23 -1.71
N ALA A 364 -11.93 -22.39 -1.34
CA ALA A 364 -10.51 -22.58 -1.63
C ALA A 364 -9.80 -23.34 -0.52
N ASP A 365 -8.86 -24.19 -0.91
CA ASP A 365 -7.91 -24.80 0.03
C ASP A 365 -6.74 -23.82 0.24
N ILE A 366 -6.78 -23.07 1.35
CA ILE A 366 -5.76 -22.08 1.69
C ILE A 366 -4.43 -22.74 2.03
N SER A 367 -4.43 -24.02 2.44
CA SER A 367 -3.22 -24.74 2.87
C SER A 367 -2.22 -24.97 1.73
N VAL A 368 -2.71 -25.02 0.50
CA VAL A 368 -1.89 -25.20 -0.72
C VAL A 368 -1.29 -23.90 -1.24
N LEU A 369 -1.68 -22.75 -0.69
CA LEU A 369 -1.10 -21.46 -1.08
C LEU A 369 0.37 -21.37 -0.65
N PRO A 370 1.23 -20.74 -1.48
CA PRO A 370 2.58 -20.34 -1.05
C PRO A 370 2.54 -19.53 0.25
N THR A 371 3.57 -19.66 1.07
CA THR A 371 3.64 -19.02 2.39
C THR A 371 3.37 -17.51 2.31
N GLY A 372 4.03 -16.79 1.38
CA GLY A 372 3.84 -15.35 1.26
C GLY A 372 2.40 -14.95 0.90
N GLU A 373 1.72 -15.70 0.02
CA GLU A 373 0.32 -15.45 -0.29
C GLU A 373 -0.58 -15.68 0.93
N ARG A 374 -0.33 -16.74 1.67
CA ARG A 374 -1.08 -17.10 2.87
C ARG A 374 -0.94 -16.05 3.96
N GLU A 375 0.27 -15.54 4.16
CA GLU A 375 0.55 -14.48 5.13
C GLU A 375 -0.08 -13.14 4.73
N ILE A 376 -0.04 -12.76 3.45
CA ILE A 376 -0.73 -11.55 2.96
C ILE A 376 -2.24 -11.70 3.10
N LEU A 377 -2.82 -12.85 2.77
CA LEU A 377 -4.25 -13.11 2.96
C LEU A 377 -4.66 -13.01 4.45
N ARG A 378 -3.84 -13.56 5.36
CA ARG A 378 -4.04 -13.44 6.81
C ARG A 378 -3.96 -11.98 7.27
N LEU A 379 -2.99 -11.22 6.76
CA LEU A 379 -2.82 -9.81 7.11
C LEU A 379 -4.02 -8.97 6.68
N VAL A 380 -4.52 -9.18 5.45
CA VAL A 380 -5.72 -8.52 4.92
C VAL A 380 -6.96 -8.89 5.75
N SER A 381 -7.11 -10.17 6.10
CA SER A 381 -8.22 -10.68 6.91
C SER A 381 -8.21 -10.10 8.32
N ARG A 382 -7.04 -10.06 8.96
CA ARG A 382 -6.85 -9.46 10.28
C ARG A 382 -7.21 -7.98 10.29
N GLN A 383 -6.82 -7.24 9.24
CA GLN A 383 -7.15 -5.83 9.11
C GLN A 383 -8.66 -5.59 9.01
N LEU A 384 -9.39 -6.47 8.32
CA LEU A 384 -10.84 -6.39 8.26
C LEU A 384 -11.46 -6.60 9.65
N LEU A 385 -11.02 -7.60 10.41
CA LEU A 385 -11.48 -7.83 11.79
C LEU A 385 -11.23 -6.61 12.67
N CYS A 386 -10.02 -6.03 12.60
CA CYS A 386 -9.72 -4.80 13.32
C CYS A 386 -10.65 -3.66 12.91
N ALA A 387 -10.85 -3.43 11.60
CA ALA A 387 -11.58 -2.28 11.08
C ALA A 387 -13.08 -2.28 11.43
N VAL A 388 -13.68 -3.47 11.59
CA VAL A 388 -15.10 -3.61 11.95
C VAL A 388 -15.34 -3.69 13.45
N SER A 389 -14.27 -3.78 14.27
CA SER A 389 -14.37 -3.93 15.72
C SER A 389 -14.60 -2.61 16.43
N GLU A 390 -14.86 -2.67 17.72
CA GLU A 390 -15.00 -1.51 18.59
C GLU A 390 -13.65 -0.82 18.84
N SER A 391 -13.70 0.40 19.36
CA SER A 391 -12.50 1.15 19.74
C SER A 391 -11.79 0.50 20.91
N PHE A 392 -10.45 0.50 20.89
CA PHE A 392 -9.64 0.17 22.03
C PHE A 392 -9.78 1.25 23.10
N GLN A 393 -10.06 0.87 24.35
CA GLN A 393 -10.24 1.79 25.46
C GLN A 393 -9.19 1.52 26.54
N TYR A 394 -8.58 2.57 27.03
CA TYR A 394 -7.60 2.50 28.10
C TYR A 394 -7.63 3.75 28.98
N ALA A 395 -7.25 3.56 30.24
CA ALA A 395 -7.02 4.67 31.17
C ALA A 395 -5.52 4.96 31.26
N GLU A 396 -5.15 6.23 31.10
CA GLU A 396 -3.81 6.72 31.34
C GLU A 396 -3.81 7.50 32.66
N THR A 397 -2.96 7.07 33.58
CA THR A 397 -2.76 7.75 34.87
C THR A 397 -1.39 8.42 34.87
N VAL A 398 -1.35 9.71 35.13
CA VAL A 398 -0.10 10.49 35.28
C VAL A 398 -0.09 11.09 36.68
N ALA A 399 0.89 10.69 37.50
CA ALA A 399 1.08 11.30 38.80
C ALA A 399 2.36 12.13 38.78
N VAL A 400 2.25 13.33 39.31
CA VAL A 400 3.36 14.28 39.56
C VAL A 400 3.72 14.21 41.03
N LEU A 401 5.00 14.00 41.30
CA LEU A 401 5.54 13.74 42.62
C LEU A 401 6.63 14.76 42.95
N ASP A 402 6.74 15.14 44.19
CA ASP A 402 7.82 15.96 44.73
C ASP A 402 8.71 15.12 45.63
N CYS A 403 10.01 15.17 45.44
CA CYS A 403 10.99 14.61 46.33
C CYS A 403 12.08 15.67 46.62
N ALA A 404 12.18 16.12 47.86
CA ALA A 404 13.15 17.13 48.28
C ALA A 404 13.16 18.40 47.41
N GLY A 405 11.97 18.88 46.97
CA GLY A 405 11.80 20.06 46.09
C GLY A 405 12.07 19.82 44.63
N HIS A 406 12.20 18.55 44.18
CA HIS A 406 12.39 18.20 42.77
C HIS A 406 11.19 17.37 42.25
N ILE A 407 10.78 17.67 41.01
CA ILE A 407 9.60 17.08 40.38
C ILE A 407 9.96 15.80 39.65
N PHE A 408 9.15 14.76 39.87
CA PHE A 408 9.20 13.46 39.20
C PHE A 408 7.83 13.13 38.64
N THR A 409 7.82 12.33 37.61
CA THR A 409 6.57 11.89 36.97
C THR A 409 6.54 10.34 36.86
N VAL A 410 5.39 9.77 37.17
CA VAL A 410 5.11 8.37 36.86
C VAL A 410 3.89 8.26 35.97
N LYS A 411 3.93 7.36 35.00
CA LYS A 411 2.82 7.09 34.08
C LYS A 411 2.40 5.64 34.20
N GLY A 412 1.10 5.45 34.33
CA GLY A 412 0.44 4.15 34.26
C GLY A 412 -0.46 4.07 33.04
N LYS A 413 -0.72 2.87 32.60
CA LYS A 413 -1.68 2.54 31.55
C LYS A 413 -2.42 1.27 31.95
N GLU A 414 -3.71 1.29 31.83
CA GLU A 414 -4.62 0.18 32.14
C GLU A 414 -5.57 -0.02 30.97
N THR A 415 -5.59 -1.19 30.37
CA THR A 415 -6.55 -1.54 29.33
C THR A 415 -7.94 -1.74 29.94
N LEU A 416 -8.93 -1.01 29.44
CA LEU A 416 -10.32 -1.10 29.85
C LEU A 416 -11.16 -2.01 28.93
N ALA A 417 -10.87 -1.95 27.63
CA ALA A 417 -11.48 -2.84 26.63
C ALA A 417 -10.49 -3.00 25.45
N ASP A 418 -10.24 -4.26 25.08
CA ASP A 418 -9.28 -4.58 24.01
C ASP A 418 -9.73 -4.08 22.64
N GLY A 419 -11.04 -4.05 22.38
CA GLY A 419 -11.59 -3.60 21.10
C GLY A 419 -10.88 -4.26 19.92
N TRP A 420 -10.52 -3.44 18.92
CA TRP A 420 -9.83 -3.93 17.73
C TRP A 420 -8.42 -4.50 18.00
N LYS A 421 -7.78 -4.17 19.12
CA LYS A 421 -6.44 -4.68 19.46
C LYS A 421 -6.45 -6.17 19.84
N ALA A 422 -7.59 -6.74 20.18
CA ALA A 422 -7.75 -8.18 20.38
C ALA A 422 -7.31 -9.01 19.16
N TYR A 423 -7.32 -8.41 17.96
CA TYR A 423 -6.91 -9.07 16.72
C TYR A 423 -5.45 -8.78 16.32
N THR A 424 -4.72 -8.00 17.10
CA THR A 424 -3.30 -7.71 16.84
C THR A 424 -2.41 -8.69 17.61
N GLU A 425 -1.18 -8.89 17.10
CA GLU A 425 -0.20 -9.78 17.77
C GLU A 425 0.53 -9.08 18.94
N SER A 426 0.23 -7.80 19.21
CA SER A 426 0.85 -7.05 20.29
C SER A 426 0.11 -7.28 21.60
N GLU A 427 0.81 -7.83 22.59
CA GLU A 427 0.29 -7.91 23.95
C GLU A 427 0.04 -6.50 24.52
N PRO A 428 -1.04 -6.33 25.32
CA PRO A 428 -1.27 -5.08 26.03
C PRO A 428 -0.07 -4.77 26.94
N ASN A 429 0.57 -3.65 26.72
CA ASN A 429 1.68 -3.21 27.58
C ASN A 429 1.11 -2.39 28.75
N ASP A 430 0.36 -3.08 29.61
CA ASP A 430 -0.24 -2.47 30.78
C ASP A 430 0.81 -2.25 31.87
N ARG A 431 0.78 -1.04 32.42
CA ARG A 431 1.58 -0.63 33.58
C ARG A 431 0.62 -0.09 34.64
N ILE A 432 0.06 -1.00 35.39
CA ILE A 432 -0.89 -0.65 36.47
C ILE A 432 -0.12 -0.03 37.61
N LEU A 433 -0.49 1.18 37.99
CA LEU A 433 0.07 1.84 39.18
C LEU A 433 -0.69 1.39 40.43
N PRO A 434 -0.02 1.31 41.59
CA PRO A 434 -0.73 1.14 42.85
C PRO A 434 -1.67 2.33 43.11
N GLU A 435 -2.61 2.18 44.01
CA GLU A 435 -3.52 3.25 44.39
C GLU A 435 -2.73 4.40 45.06
N LEU A 436 -2.48 5.46 44.28
CA LEU A 436 -1.82 6.67 44.75
C LEU A 436 -2.90 7.67 45.23
N LYS A 437 -2.59 8.40 46.30
CA LYS A 437 -3.47 9.46 46.87
C LYS A 437 -2.79 10.80 46.79
N GLU A 438 -3.53 11.84 46.42
CA GLU A 438 -2.99 13.23 46.49
C GLU A 438 -2.53 13.57 47.91
N ASN A 439 -1.41 14.22 48.00
CA ASN A 439 -0.67 14.50 49.25
C ASN A 439 -0.23 13.23 50.02
N GLY A 440 -0.37 12.03 49.45
CA GLY A 440 0.17 10.80 50.01
C GLY A 440 1.69 10.76 49.91
N GLU A 441 2.32 10.24 51.00
CA GLU A 441 3.77 10.07 51.08
C GLU A 441 4.15 8.61 50.85
N TYR A 442 5.16 8.39 50.02
CA TYR A 442 5.64 7.05 49.67
C TYR A 442 7.17 7.01 49.85
N PRO A 443 7.70 6.03 50.57
CA PRO A 443 9.13 5.92 50.82
C PRO A 443 9.88 5.57 49.52
N VAL A 444 11.01 6.24 49.31
CA VAL A 444 11.92 5.92 48.20
C VAL A 444 12.85 4.78 48.64
N LYS A 445 12.70 3.60 48.06
CA LYS A 445 13.52 2.42 48.31
C LYS A 445 14.95 2.56 47.78
N SER A 446 15.07 3.11 46.59
CA SER A 446 16.37 3.37 45.99
C SER A 446 16.28 4.49 44.95
N VAL A 447 17.40 5.18 44.76
CA VAL A 447 17.55 6.24 43.74
C VAL A 447 18.65 5.83 42.79
N SER A 448 18.35 5.83 41.50
CA SER A 448 19.31 5.51 40.46
C SER A 448 19.45 6.65 39.45
N LEU A 449 20.64 6.78 38.88
CA LEU A 449 20.92 7.69 37.77
C LEU A 449 20.96 6.85 36.48
N LYS A 450 20.09 7.14 35.53
CA LYS A 450 20.17 6.60 34.18
C LYS A 450 20.90 7.60 33.28
N GLU A 451 21.94 7.10 32.64
CA GLU A 451 22.66 7.78 31.58
C GLU A 451 22.14 7.27 30.24
N GLY A 452 21.92 8.15 29.31
CA GLY A 452 21.54 7.85 27.95
C GLY A 452 22.21 8.81 26.99
N THR A 453 22.19 8.49 25.71
CA THR A 453 22.63 9.37 24.62
C THR A 453 21.50 9.54 23.62
N THR A 454 21.41 10.71 23.01
CA THR A 454 20.51 10.91 21.87
C THR A 454 20.96 10.04 20.72
N THR A 455 20.02 9.57 19.91
CA THR A 455 20.27 8.71 18.75
C THR A 455 19.97 9.48 17.45
N PRO A 456 20.71 9.20 16.36
CA PRO A 456 20.39 9.77 15.06
C PRO A 456 19.00 9.34 14.60
N PRO A 457 18.44 10.02 13.57
CA PRO A 457 17.24 9.52 12.94
C PRO A 457 17.52 8.13 12.33
N ALA A 458 16.51 7.26 12.34
CA ALA A 458 16.65 5.92 11.75
C ALA A 458 16.88 5.99 10.23
N HIS A 459 17.61 5.01 9.69
CA HIS A 459 17.71 4.81 8.25
C HIS A 459 16.33 4.66 7.62
N PHE A 460 16.20 5.01 6.35
CA PHE A 460 14.96 4.73 5.64
C PHE A 460 14.77 3.22 5.46
N THR A 461 13.57 2.76 5.79
CA THR A 461 13.03 1.46 5.40
C THR A 461 11.97 1.68 4.32
N GLU A 462 11.52 0.63 3.64
CA GLU A 462 10.41 0.76 2.68
C GLU A 462 9.14 1.29 3.35
N ASP A 463 8.85 0.91 4.60
CA ASP A 463 7.74 1.45 5.39
C ASP A 463 7.83 2.98 5.52
N ILE A 464 8.98 3.51 5.96
CA ILE A 464 9.19 4.96 6.15
C ILE A 464 9.17 5.71 4.80
N CYS A 465 9.73 5.13 3.74
CA CYS A 465 9.69 5.69 2.39
C CYS A 465 8.25 5.82 1.89
N CYS A 466 7.44 4.79 2.05
CA CYS A 466 6.02 4.81 1.69
C CYS A 466 5.22 5.84 2.49
N GLU A 467 5.50 6.01 3.80
CA GLU A 467 4.84 6.99 4.66
C GLU A 467 5.03 8.43 4.16
N ARG A 468 6.23 8.76 3.69
CA ARG A 468 6.55 10.11 3.16
C ARG A 468 6.05 10.35 1.73
N GLY A 469 5.24 9.44 1.18
CA GLY A 469 4.70 9.57 -0.18
C GLY A 469 5.74 9.32 -1.28
N ILE A 470 6.89 8.74 -0.94
CA ILE A 470 7.88 8.25 -1.89
C ILE A 470 7.32 6.94 -2.45
N ARG A 471 6.32 7.06 -3.31
CA ARG A 471 5.66 5.90 -3.90
C ARG A 471 6.52 5.34 -5.02
N ASN A 472 7.03 4.13 -4.83
CA ASN A 472 7.42 3.26 -5.93
C ASN A 472 6.14 2.82 -6.65
N HIS A 473 5.62 3.66 -7.55
CA HIS A 473 4.70 3.19 -8.57
C HIS A 473 5.51 2.98 -9.84
N PRO A 474 5.51 1.76 -10.41
CA PRO A 474 6.02 1.53 -11.74
C PRO A 474 5.25 2.33 -12.78
#